data_d49bdeb8d9668b504ff4debd4d6d89d3
#
_entry.id   d49bdeb8d9668b504ff4debd4d6d89d3
#
_cell.length_a   1.000
_cell.length_b   1.000
_cell.length_c   1.000
_cell.angle_alpha   90.00
_cell.angle_beta   90.00
_cell.angle_gamma   90.00
#
_symmetry.space_group_name_H-M   'P 1'
#
loop_
_entity.id
_entity.type
_entity.pdbx_description
1 polymer ?
#
loop_
_entity_poly.entity_id
_entity_poly.type
_entity_poly.pdbx_seq_one_letter_code
_entity_poly.pdbx_strand_id
1 'polypeptide(L)'
;PYPILVSNADKSADVVYTLVKSMVDNFDDYKKGAKGGTGWAIQNQKMKWALPYHEGAIRFWKEKGVWTADAQAHNDNLIKRQGVIQSAWKTYKAGAKGAPADAYKAGWLKARAAALTQAKMPVVFN
;
A
#
# COMPACT_ATOMS: atom_id res chain seq x y z
N PRO A 1 1.02 -16.41 -5.83
CA PRO A 1 1.40 -15.00 -5.72
C PRO A 1 1.89 -14.51 -7.07
N TYR A 2 1.44 -13.36 -7.48
CA TYR A 2 1.88 -12.66 -8.68
C TYR A 2 2.60 -11.37 -8.28
N PRO A 3 3.45 -10.79 -9.13
CA PRO A 3 4.17 -9.56 -8.82
C PRO A 3 3.20 -8.41 -8.51
N ILE A 4 3.54 -7.61 -7.50
CA ILE A 4 2.80 -6.39 -7.15
C ILE A 4 3.68 -5.21 -7.53
N LEU A 5 3.13 -4.30 -8.33
CA LEU A 5 3.80 -3.05 -8.65
C LEU A 5 3.58 -2.05 -7.51
N VAL A 6 4.66 -1.44 -7.07
CA VAL A 6 4.63 -0.38 -6.06
C VAL A 6 5.31 0.88 -6.61
N SER A 7 4.84 2.04 -6.17
CA SER A 7 5.45 3.32 -6.47
C SER A 7 5.58 4.16 -5.20
N ASN A 8 6.41 5.18 -5.24
CA ASN A 8 6.39 6.21 -4.21
C ASN A 8 5.09 7.01 -4.29
N ALA A 9 4.59 7.46 -3.14
CA ALA A 9 3.34 8.23 -3.06
C ALA A 9 3.41 9.60 -3.75
N ASP A 10 4.62 10.15 -3.93
CA ASP A 10 4.89 11.44 -4.57
C ASP A 10 5.06 11.36 -6.09
N LYS A 11 4.91 10.18 -6.69
CA LYS A 11 4.91 10.07 -8.15
C LYS A 11 3.72 10.80 -8.76
N SER A 12 3.93 11.36 -9.96
CA SER A 12 2.83 11.99 -10.69
C SER A 12 1.67 11.01 -10.91
N ALA A 13 0.46 11.47 -10.59
CA ALA A 13 -0.76 10.70 -10.82
C ALA A 13 -0.93 10.31 -12.29
N ASP A 14 -0.50 11.16 -13.23
CA ASP A 14 -0.59 10.88 -14.66
C ASP A 14 0.36 9.76 -15.08
N VAL A 15 1.58 9.73 -14.52
CA VAL A 15 2.54 8.65 -14.79
C VAL A 15 1.98 7.31 -14.30
N VAL A 16 1.46 7.27 -13.07
CA VAL A 16 0.90 6.03 -12.51
C VAL A 16 -0.38 5.61 -13.24
N TYR A 17 -1.25 6.55 -13.58
CA TYR A 17 -2.44 6.30 -14.40
C TYR A 17 -2.07 5.69 -15.75
N THR A 18 -1.12 6.31 -16.47
CA THR A 18 -0.67 5.84 -17.78
C THR A 18 -0.07 4.44 -17.70
N LEU A 19 0.75 4.16 -16.68
CA LEU A 19 1.32 2.84 -16.45
C LEU A 19 0.22 1.77 -16.27
N VAL A 20 -0.71 2.01 -15.33
CA VAL A 20 -1.80 1.05 -15.05
C VAL A 20 -2.69 0.86 -16.28
N LYS A 21 -3.01 1.95 -16.98
CA LYS A 21 -3.76 1.89 -18.24
C LYS A 21 -3.04 1.06 -19.29
N SER A 22 -1.76 1.31 -19.54
CA SER A 22 -0.97 0.56 -20.52
C SER A 22 -0.89 -0.92 -20.18
N MET A 23 -0.74 -1.27 -18.91
CA MET A 23 -0.74 -2.67 -18.47
C MET A 23 -2.07 -3.38 -18.73
N VAL A 24 -3.18 -2.69 -18.53
CA VAL A 24 -4.51 -3.27 -18.77
C VAL A 24 -4.81 -3.36 -20.25
N ASP A 25 -4.53 -2.29 -21.02
CA ASP A 25 -4.84 -2.23 -22.45
C ASP A 25 -4.00 -3.24 -23.27
N ASN A 26 -2.76 -3.54 -22.84
CA ASN A 26 -1.86 -4.50 -23.51
C ASN A 26 -1.77 -5.86 -22.79
N PHE A 27 -2.75 -6.18 -21.92
CA PHE A 27 -2.72 -7.38 -21.10
C PHE A 27 -2.54 -8.67 -21.91
N ASP A 28 -3.19 -8.77 -23.05
CA ASP A 28 -3.16 -9.95 -23.91
C ASP A 28 -1.78 -10.22 -24.51
N ASP A 29 -0.96 -9.20 -24.71
CA ASP A 29 0.36 -9.29 -25.29
C ASP A 29 1.38 -9.92 -24.33
N TYR A 30 1.27 -9.65 -23.03
CA TYR A 30 2.28 -10.10 -22.06
C TYR A 30 1.79 -11.17 -21.07
N LYS A 31 0.48 -11.43 -20.96
CA LYS A 31 -0.09 -12.36 -19.95
C LYS A 31 0.54 -13.74 -19.91
N LYS A 32 1.09 -14.21 -21.05
CA LYS A 32 1.75 -15.51 -21.21
C LYS A 32 3.28 -15.41 -21.11
N GLY A 33 3.84 -14.22 -21.09
CA GLY A 33 5.29 -13.99 -21.11
C GLY A 33 6.01 -14.32 -19.81
N ALA A 34 5.29 -14.37 -18.69
CA ALA A 34 5.85 -14.68 -17.38
C ALA A 34 4.89 -15.50 -16.53
N LYS A 35 5.45 -16.39 -15.69
CA LYS A 35 4.68 -17.13 -14.69
C LYS A 35 3.98 -16.14 -13.74
N GLY A 36 2.67 -16.23 -13.65
CA GLY A 36 1.85 -15.32 -12.83
C GLY A 36 1.35 -14.06 -13.56
N GLY A 37 1.71 -13.84 -14.84
CA GLY A 37 1.24 -12.70 -15.62
C GLY A 37 -0.29 -12.59 -15.70
N THR A 38 -1.00 -13.72 -15.70
CA THR A 38 -2.47 -13.74 -15.63
C THR A 38 -3.06 -13.14 -14.37
N GLY A 39 -2.27 -13.03 -13.29
CA GLY A 39 -2.68 -12.36 -12.04
C GLY A 39 -2.97 -10.87 -12.23
N TRP A 40 -2.45 -10.25 -13.27
CA TRP A 40 -2.67 -8.82 -13.55
C TRP A 40 -3.96 -8.51 -14.32
N ALA A 41 -4.75 -9.53 -14.69
CA ALA A 41 -6.08 -9.30 -15.25
C ALA A 41 -6.96 -8.49 -14.29
N ILE A 42 -7.82 -7.62 -14.84
CA ILE A 42 -8.71 -6.75 -14.04
C ILE A 42 -9.53 -7.57 -13.03
N GLN A 43 -10.10 -8.67 -13.45
CA GLN A 43 -10.94 -9.53 -12.59
C GLN A 43 -10.16 -10.19 -11.44
N ASN A 44 -8.83 -10.22 -11.51
CA ASN A 44 -7.97 -10.77 -10.46
C ASN A 44 -7.46 -9.70 -9.49
N GLN A 45 -7.76 -8.41 -9.72
CA GLN A 45 -7.33 -7.32 -8.86
C GLN A 45 -8.07 -7.33 -7.53
N LYS A 46 -7.33 -7.16 -6.45
CA LYS A 46 -7.86 -7.08 -5.08
C LYS A 46 -7.88 -5.63 -4.64
N MET A 47 -9.01 -4.93 -4.85
CA MET A 47 -9.13 -3.49 -4.55
C MET A 47 -9.00 -3.16 -3.05
N LYS A 48 -9.15 -4.15 -2.15
CA LYS A 48 -8.83 -4.04 -0.72
C LYS A 48 -7.55 -4.81 -0.42
N TRP A 49 -6.42 -4.14 -0.53
CA TRP A 49 -5.10 -4.72 -0.32
C TRP A 49 -4.46 -4.25 1.00
N ALA A 50 -3.24 -4.70 1.30
CA ALA A 50 -2.50 -4.32 2.50
C ALA A 50 -1.80 -2.95 2.40
N LEU A 51 -1.56 -2.47 1.18
CA LEU A 51 -1.00 -1.15 0.90
C LEU A 51 -2.05 -0.27 0.22
N PRO A 52 -2.03 1.05 0.45
CA PRO A 52 -2.92 1.95 -0.27
C PRO A 52 -2.59 1.97 -1.76
N TYR A 53 -3.62 2.13 -2.56
CA TYR A 53 -3.46 2.41 -3.98
C TYR A 53 -3.05 3.86 -4.20
N HIS A 54 -2.20 4.08 -5.19
CA HIS A 54 -1.84 5.42 -5.64
C HIS A 54 -3.03 6.10 -6.33
N GLU A 55 -3.16 7.42 -6.20
CA GLU A 55 -4.29 8.18 -6.76
C GLU A 55 -4.45 8.01 -8.28
N GLY A 56 -3.33 7.92 -9.04
CA GLY A 56 -3.36 7.65 -10.46
C GLY A 56 -3.96 6.29 -10.81
N ALA A 57 -3.65 5.26 -10.00
CA ALA A 57 -4.26 3.94 -10.16
C ALA A 57 -5.76 3.98 -9.81
N ILE A 58 -6.14 4.65 -8.71
CA ILE A 58 -7.54 4.81 -8.30
C ILE A 58 -8.35 5.50 -9.40
N ARG A 59 -7.79 6.54 -10.04
CA ARG A 59 -8.44 7.24 -11.17
C ARG A 59 -8.79 6.27 -12.30
N PHE A 60 -7.83 5.41 -12.69
CA PHE A 60 -8.06 4.41 -13.72
C PHE A 60 -9.11 3.36 -13.31
N TRP A 61 -9.03 2.85 -12.06
CA TRP A 61 -10.01 1.86 -11.58
C TRP A 61 -11.42 2.42 -11.46
N LYS A 62 -11.58 3.72 -11.15
CA LYS A 62 -12.86 4.43 -11.18
C LYS A 62 -13.41 4.52 -12.62
N GLU A 63 -12.56 4.86 -13.58
CA GLU A 63 -12.92 4.88 -15.01
C GLU A 63 -13.39 3.51 -15.50
N LYS A 64 -12.75 2.43 -15.05
CA LYS A 64 -13.17 1.05 -15.37
C LYS A 64 -14.38 0.56 -14.56
N GLY A 65 -14.92 1.36 -13.64
CA GLY A 65 -16.08 1.00 -12.85
C GLY A 65 -15.83 -0.08 -11.79
N VAL A 66 -14.57 -0.43 -11.50
CA VAL A 66 -14.22 -1.50 -10.53
C VAL A 66 -13.84 -0.96 -9.15
N TRP A 67 -13.65 0.35 -9.00
CA TRP A 67 -13.35 0.99 -7.71
C TRP A 67 -14.64 1.33 -6.97
N THR A 68 -14.91 0.62 -5.88
CA THR A 68 -16.13 0.78 -5.08
C THR A 68 -15.94 1.78 -3.94
N ALA A 69 -17.06 2.24 -3.33
CA ALA A 69 -17.04 3.05 -2.12
C ALA A 69 -16.35 2.32 -0.95
N ASP A 70 -16.53 1.00 -0.85
CA ASP A 70 -15.89 0.16 0.16
C ASP A 70 -14.37 0.06 -0.06
N ALA A 71 -13.92 -0.05 -1.32
CA ALA A 71 -12.50 0.01 -1.65
C ALA A 71 -11.90 1.37 -1.29
N GLN A 72 -12.62 2.48 -1.54
CA GLN A 72 -12.18 3.82 -1.16
C GLN A 72 -12.05 3.96 0.37
N ALA A 73 -13.05 3.54 1.12
CA ALA A 73 -13.02 3.60 2.58
C ALA A 73 -11.87 2.76 3.17
N HIS A 74 -11.62 1.57 2.60
CA HIS A 74 -10.48 0.74 2.98
C HIS A 74 -9.15 1.45 2.69
N ASN A 75 -9.00 2.04 1.51
CA ASN A 75 -7.81 2.78 1.10
C ASN A 75 -7.54 3.99 2.03
N ASP A 76 -8.56 4.76 2.36
CA ASP A 76 -8.46 5.91 3.26
C ASP A 76 -8.01 5.49 4.67
N ASN A 77 -8.51 4.34 5.15
CA ASN A 77 -8.07 3.77 6.42
C ASN A 77 -6.60 3.34 6.39
N LEU A 78 -6.11 2.79 5.27
CA LEU A 78 -4.68 2.45 5.11
C LEU A 78 -3.81 3.71 5.12
N ILE A 79 -4.22 4.79 4.46
CA ILE A 79 -3.49 6.07 4.45
C ILE A 79 -3.43 6.65 5.87
N LYS A 80 -4.57 6.66 6.60
CA LYS A 80 -4.60 7.08 8.01
C LYS A 80 -3.64 6.25 8.86
N ARG A 81 -3.65 4.93 8.67
CA ARG A 81 -2.75 4.02 9.38
C ARG A 81 -1.29 4.30 9.09
N GLN A 82 -0.93 4.56 7.83
CA GLN A 82 0.44 4.95 7.45
C GLN A 82 0.86 6.23 8.18
N GLY A 83 0.00 7.25 8.25
CA GLY A 83 0.27 8.49 8.96
C GLY A 83 0.56 8.27 10.46
N VAL A 84 -0.23 7.42 11.13
CA VAL A 84 0.00 7.04 12.53
C VAL A 84 1.36 6.37 12.71
N ILE A 85 1.68 5.39 11.85
CA ILE A 85 2.94 4.64 11.91
C ILE A 85 4.14 5.56 11.62
N GLN A 86 4.04 6.43 10.62
CA GLN A 86 5.11 7.37 10.27
C GLN A 86 5.39 8.37 11.41
N SER A 87 4.34 8.88 12.06
CA SER A 87 4.48 9.79 13.21
C SER A 87 5.13 9.07 14.39
N ALA A 88 4.67 7.87 14.71
CA ALA A 88 5.26 7.04 15.76
C ALA A 88 6.72 6.71 15.47
N TRP A 89 7.06 6.38 14.21
CA TRP A 89 8.43 6.13 13.78
C TRP A 89 9.33 7.33 13.95
N LYS A 90 8.87 8.53 13.53
CA LYS A 90 9.63 9.77 13.67
C LYS A 90 9.98 10.06 15.15
N THR A 91 9.01 9.92 16.05
CA THR A 91 9.20 10.09 17.49
C THR A 91 10.15 9.03 18.05
N TYR A 92 9.91 7.77 17.75
CA TYR A 92 10.73 6.67 18.23
C TYR A 92 12.19 6.78 17.79
N LYS A 93 12.42 7.03 16.50
CA LYS A 93 13.76 7.18 15.92
C LYS A 93 14.55 8.32 16.58
N ALA A 94 13.89 9.41 16.95
CA ALA A 94 14.56 10.54 17.62
C ALA A 94 15.05 10.18 19.03
N GLY A 95 14.27 9.38 19.77
CA GLY A 95 14.62 8.99 21.16
C GLY A 95 15.49 7.73 21.27
N ALA A 96 15.57 6.91 20.22
CA ALA A 96 16.26 5.60 20.28
C ALA A 96 17.67 5.61 19.67
N LYS A 97 18.29 6.77 19.48
CA LYS A 97 19.66 6.88 18.94
C LYS A 97 20.66 6.15 19.83
N GLY A 98 21.48 5.29 19.21
CA GLY A 98 22.55 4.54 19.92
C GLY A 98 22.09 3.28 20.62
N ALA A 99 20.81 2.91 20.54
CA ALA A 99 20.33 1.65 21.08
C ALA A 99 20.90 0.44 20.29
N PRO A 100 21.24 -0.68 20.97
CA PRO A 100 21.61 -1.93 20.32
C PRO A 100 20.49 -2.42 19.37
N ALA A 101 20.86 -3.12 18.29
CA ALA A 101 19.93 -3.48 17.19
C ALA A 101 18.66 -4.23 17.69
N ASP A 102 18.83 -5.20 18.59
CA ASP A 102 17.69 -5.98 19.11
C ASP A 102 16.78 -5.14 19.99
N ALA A 103 17.36 -4.31 20.87
CA ALA A 103 16.60 -3.36 21.70
C ALA A 103 15.89 -2.32 20.84
N TYR A 104 16.54 -1.84 19.77
CA TYR A 104 15.96 -0.91 18.82
C TYR A 104 14.74 -1.52 18.11
N LYS A 105 14.85 -2.76 17.62
CA LYS A 105 13.75 -3.49 16.97
C LYS A 105 12.59 -3.72 17.94
N ALA A 106 12.85 -4.24 19.12
CA ALA A 106 11.83 -4.52 20.14
C ALA A 106 11.11 -3.23 20.59
N GLY A 107 11.87 -2.16 20.83
CA GLY A 107 11.33 -0.86 21.18
C GLY A 107 10.44 -0.27 20.09
N TRP A 108 10.84 -0.41 18.83
CA TRP A 108 10.00 0.03 17.71
C TRP A 108 8.67 -0.75 17.63
N LEU A 109 8.70 -2.07 17.75
CA LEU A 109 7.47 -2.87 17.72
C LEU A 109 6.50 -2.42 18.83
N LYS A 110 7.02 -2.18 20.05
CA LYS A 110 6.24 -1.67 21.18
C LYS A 110 5.67 -0.26 20.91
N ALA A 111 6.48 0.67 20.42
CA ALA A 111 6.04 2.03 20.10
C ALA A 111 4.98 2.06 19.00
N ARG A 112 5.17 1.24 17.96
CA ARG A 112 4.20 1.08 16.87
C ARG A 112 2.87 0.52 17.39
N ALA A 113 2.91 -0.53 18.21
CA ALA A 113 1.71 -1.14 18.79
C ALA A 113 0.94 -0.13 19.65
N ALA A 114 1.63 0.61 20.51
CA ALA A 114 1.02 1.64 21.36
C ALA A 114 0.33 2.73 20.52
N ALA A 115 0.99 3.24 19.47
CA ALA A 115 0.42 4.28 18.61
C ALA A 115 -0.83 3.79 17.88
N LEU A 116 -0.83 2.55 17.37
CA LEU A 116 -1.99 1.97 16.70
C LEU A 116 -3.16 1.73 17.68
N THR A 117 -2.89 1.25 18.88
CA THR A 117 -3.90 1.07 19.93
C THR A 117 -4.54 2.41 20.31
N GLN A 118 -3.73 3.45 20.52
CA GLN A 118 -4.22 4.81 20.80
C GLN A 118 -5.11 5.34 19.67
N ALA A 119 -4.76 5.04 18.42
CA ALA A 119 -5.55 5.41 17.25
C ALA A 119 -6.76 4.47 17.00
N LYS A 120 -7.03 3.50 17.88
CA LYS A 120 -8.08 2.47 17.74
C LYS A 120 -7.96 1.68 16.43
N MET A 121 -6.73 1.41 16.00
CA MET A 121 -6.42 0.66 14.79
C MET A 121 -5.90 -0.74 15.15
N PRO A 122 -6.18 -1.76 14.32
CA PRO A 122 -5.67 -3.12 14.57
C PRO A 122 -4.15 -3.15 14.64
N VAL A 123 -3.62 -3.83 15.66
CA VAL A 123 -2.19 -4.13 15.77
C VAL A 123 -1.96 -5.48 15.10
N VAL A 124 -1.36 -5.48 13.91
CA VAL A 124 -0.94 -6.68 13.17
C VAL A 124 0.57 -6.73 13.11
N PHE A 125 1.14 -7.91 13.18
CA PHE A 125 2.58 -8.17 13.22
C PHE A 125 3.27 -7.55 14.48
N ASN A 126 3.13 -8.25 15.58
CA ASN A 126 3.84 -7.96 16.84
C ASN A 126 5.22 -8.64 16.85
#